data_4f79148284480dfd0871c408c8b817f4
#
_entry.id   4f79148284480dfd0871c408c8b817f4
#
_cell.length_a   1.000
_cell.length_b   1.000
_cell.length_c   1.000
_cell.angle_alpha   90.00
_cell.angle_beta   90.00
_cell.angle_gamma   90.00
#
_symmetry.space_group_name_H-M   'P 1'
#
loop_
_entity.id
_entity.type
_entity.pdbx_description
1 polymer ?
#
loop_
_entity_poly.entity_id
_entity_poly.type
_entity_poly.pdbx_seq_one_letter_code
_entity_poly.pdbx_strand_id
1 'polypeptide(L)'
;MESFSGYISEKRRSVRTPENIVNEDGSCVFGTFDREFPKMDFIRAKRPTEAPQAFNRIKLTLWEATEVHFDEGVLLLALSDMGLFGKVVHLFYDKRTKQISSWDTTLPNGKVKIAPNLIGGSVAQAESKDCSVRYVNRFDEGVCELSGRHVSKDGTIGYELKLTRISKPSVVSIPFGPNRPLYSQKDFFQATGSITLNGKVMQSNERSVAIIDDHRGFYPRHAHYDWVTTMGVNETDGARRLFAFNLTRNQSIDQDDYNENLIWLKDKTSLLPPVTFTRERASKDFDGHAVWTVRDE
;
A
#
# COMPACT_ATOMS: atom_id res chain seq x y z
N MET A 1 -6.65 18.41 27.04
CA MET A 1 -6.76 17.49 25.89
C MET A 1 -6.00 16.23 26.26
N GLU A 2 -6.70 15.12 26.45
CA GLU A 2 -6.03 13.83 26.65
C GLU A 2 -5.17 13.51 25.42
N SER A 3 -3.94 13.09 25.63
CA SER A 3 -3.04 12.67 24.55
C SER A 3 -3.60 11.38 23.94
N PHE A 4 -4.05 11.40 22.68
CA PHE A 4 -4.39 10.18 21.96
C PHE A 4 -3.17 9.25 21.94
N SER A 5 -3.28 8.11 22.62
CA SER A 5 -2.15 7.17 22.78
C SER A 5 -2.00 6.16 21.63
N GLY A 6 -2.96 6.10 20.72
CA GLY A 6 -3.13 5.01 19.77
C GLY A 6 -3.83 3.81 20.41
N TYR A 7 -4.70 3.15 19.66
CA TYR A 7 -5.38 1.93 20.08
C TYR A 7 -4.70 0.72 19.43
N ILE A 8 -4.48 -0.32 20.20
CA ILE A 8 -3.96 -1.59 19.66
C ILE A 8 -4.94 -2.70 20.09
N SER A 9 -5.62 -3.28 19.14
CA SER A 9 -6.43 -4.47 19.35
C SER A 9 -5.57 -5.57 19.97
N GLU A 10 -6.09 -6.29 20.93
CA GLU A 10 -5.34 -7.29 21.68
C GLU A 10 -4.69 -8.34 20.79
N LYS A 11 -5.41 -8.80 19.78
CA LYS A 11 -4.95 -9.77 18.79
C LYS A 11 -3.99 -9.20 17.73
N ARG A 12 -3.88 -7.86 17.65
CA ARG A 12 -2.99 -7.16 16.74
C ARG A 12 -1.72 -6.64 17.43
N ARG A 13 -1.38 -7.14 18.62
CA ARG A 13 -0.11 -6.80 19.30
C ARG A 13 1.07 -7.29 18.47
N SER A 14 1.97 -6.38 18.14
CA SER A 14 3.15 -6.72 17.34
C SER A 14 4.13 -7.59 18.13
N VAL A 15 4.66 -8.59 17.45
CA VAL A 15 5.78 -9.40 17.92
C VAL A 15 7.08 -8.97 17.24
N ARG A 16 8.20 -9.44 17.77
CA ARG A 16 9.50 -9.18 17.17
C ARG A 16 9.57 -9.81 15.77
N THR A 17 9.93 -9.02 14.79
CA THR A 17 10.11 -9.46 13.39
C THR A 17 11.26 -10.45 13.28
N PRO A 18 11.03 -11.67 12.75
CA PRO A 18 12.10 -12.61 12.48
C PRO A 18 12.94 -12.18 11.27
N GLU A 19 14.09 -12.83 11.09
CA GLU A 19 15.01 -12.53 9.98
C GLU A 19 14.39 -12.80 8.61
N ASN A 20 13.55 -13.82 8.49
CA ASN A 20 12.90 -14.20 7.23
C ASN A 20 11.41 -14.49 7.46
N ILE A 21 10.57 -14.09 6.50
CA ILE A 21 9.15 -14.37 6.50
C ILE A 21 8.82 -15.85 6.18
N VAL A 22 9.77 -16.57 5.60
CA VAL A 22 9.68 -18.02 5.32
C VAL A 22 10.78 -18.74 6.06
N ASN A 23 10.42 -19.66 6.95
CA ASN A 23 11.34 -20.47 7.73
C ASN A 23 12.16 -21.43 6.84
N GLU A 24 13.19 -22.03 7.42
CA GLU A 24 14.06 -22.99 6.69
C GLU A 24 13.30 -24.22 6.17
N ASP A 25 12.29 -24.67 6.88
CA ASP A 25 11.44 -25.80 6.48
C ASP A 25 10.36 -25.43 5.42
N GLY A 26 10.30 -24.15 5.01
CA GLY A 26 9.35 -23.63 4.06
C GLY A 26 8.00 -23.23 4.65
N SER A 27 7.82 -23.29 5.96
CA SER A 27 6.65 -22.72 6.62
C SER A 27 6.69 -21.20 6.63
N CYS A 28 5.53 -20.55 6.47
CA CYS A 28 5.42 -19.10 6.49
C CYS A 28 5.12 -18.60 7.90
N VAL A 29 5.65 -17.43 8.24
CA VAL A 29 5.39 -16.77 9.52
C VAL A 29 4.20 -15.84 9.35
N PHE A 30 3.23 -15.91 10.29
CA PHE A 30 2.04 -15.07 10.30
C PHE A 30 1.96 -14.24 11.58
N GLY A 31 1.41 -13.04 11.48
CA GLY A 31 1.26 -12.13 12.63
C GLY A 31 1.40 -10.67 12.25
N THR A 32 1.30 -9.83 13.28
CA THR A 32 1.65 -8.39 13.23
C THR A 32 3.06 -8.22 13.80
N PHE A 33 3.91 -7.46 13.11
CA PHE A 33 5.34 -7.35 13.42
C PHE A 33 5.75 -5.92 13.76
N ASP A 34 6.86 -5.78 14.50
CA ASP A 34 7.33 -4.49 15.03
C ASP A 34 8.13 -3.65 14.03
N ARG A 35 8.56 -4.24 12.91
CA ARG A 35 9.35 -3.59 11.85
C ARG A 35 9.34 -4.41 10.56
N GLU A 36 10.02 -3.91 9.53
CA GLU A 36 10.25 -4.56 8.24
C GLU A 36 10.99 -5.88 8.36
N PHE A 37 10.68 -6.83 7.46
CA PHE A 37 11.45 -8.07 7.34
C PHE A 37 12.76 -7.83 6.58
N PRO A 38 13.92 -8.24 7.11
CA PRO A 38 15.19 -8.21 6.38
C PRO A 38 15.16 -9.08 5.13
N LYS A 39 14.51 -10.25 5.19
CA LYS A 39 14.39 -11.20 4.07
C LYS A 39 12.94 -11.60 3.81
N MET A 40 12.55 -11.52 2.54
CA MET A 40 11.20 -11.85 2.08
C MET A 40 11.25 -12.90 0.95
N ASP A 41 11.84 -14.08 1.24
CA ASP A 41 12.03 -15.14 0.25
C ASP A 41 10.80 -16.03 0.11
N PHE A 42 9.70 -15.47 -0.41
CA PHE A 42 8.42 -16.17 -0.61
C PHE A 42 8.51 -17.38 -1.54
N ILE A 43 9.49 -17.41 -2.45
CA ILE A 43 9.65 -18.53 -3.40
C ILE A 43 9.91 -19.84 -2.67
N ARG A 44 10.53 -19.78 -1.47
CA ARG A 44 10.81 -20.93 -0.62
C ARG A 44 9.58 -21.50 0.09
N ALA A 45 8.45 -20.77 0.11
CA ALA A 45 7.23 -21.23 0.79
C ALA A 45 6.81 -22.62 0.28
N LYS A 46 6.57 -23.55 1.20
CA LYS A 46 6.21 -24.94 0.88
C LYS A 46 4.73 -25.04 0.58
N ARG A 47 4.40 -25.34 -0.69
CA ARG A 47 3.00 -25.51 -1.16
C ARG A 47 2.08 -24.34 -0.78
N PRO A 48 2.43 -23.09 -1.09
CA PRO A 48 1.56 -21.96 -0.81
C PRO A 48 0.30 -21.96 -1.69
N THR A 49 0.31 -22.75 -2.76
CA THR A 49 -0.79 -22.98 -3.69
C THR A 49 -0.92 -24.48 -4.00
N GLU A 50 -1.95 -24.87 -4.73
CA GLU A 50 -2.11 -26.23 -5.23
C GLU A 50 -1.11 -26.60 -6.34
N ALA A 51 -0.47 -25.60 -6.95
CA ALA A 51 0.54 -25.82 -7.98
C ALA A 51 1.83 -26.40 -7.37
N PRO A 52 2.62 -27.18 -8.15
CA PRO A 52 3.94 -27.62 -7.72
C PRO A 52 4.84 -26.44 -7.32
N GLN A 53 5.71 -26.61 -6.33
CA GLN A 53 6.57 -25.56 -5.79
C GLN A 53 7.44 -24.86 -6.86
N ALA A 54 7.84 -25.58 -7.91
CA ALA A 54 8.57 -25.01 -9.06
C ALA A 54 7.82 -23.83 -9.73
N PHE A 55 6.51 -23.73 -9.54
CA PHE A 55 5.68 -22.64 -10.08
C PHE A 55 5.51 -21.47 -9.10
N ASN A 56 6.08 -21.53 -7.90
CA ASN A 56 5.93 -20.44 -6.92
C ASN A 56 6.27 -19.08 -7.52
N ARG A 57 7.37 -18.99 -8.31
CA ARG A 57 7.76 -17.72 -8.95
C ARG A 57 6.68 -17.15 -9.88
N ILE A 58 5.96 -18.00 -10.59
CA ILE A 58 4.88 -17.59 -11.52
C ILE A 58 3.58 -17.26 -10.77
N LYS A 59 3.37 -17.86 -9.60
CA LYS A 59 2.18 -17.66 -8.77
C LYS A 59 2.31 -16.53 -7.78
N LEU A 60 3.54 -16.09 -7.52
CA LEU A 60 3.83 -15.00 -6.60
C LEU A 60 3.50 -13.68 -7.28
N THR A 61 2.71 -12.86 -6.59
CA THR A 61 2.43 -11.48 -6.95
C THR A 61 3.12 -10.57 -5.95
N LEU A 62 3.82 -9.59 -6.46
CA LEU A 62 4.52 -8.56 -5.70
C LEU A 62 4.06 -7.21 -6.20
N TRP A 63 3.76 -6.27 -5.31
CA TRP A 63 3.56 -4.88 -5.70
C TRP A 63 4.06 -3.91 -4.64
N GLU A 64 4.44 -2.76 -5.13
CA GLU A 64 4.75 -1.57 -4.35
C GLU A 64 3.87 -0.44 -4.89
N ALA A 65 2.96 0.08 -4.08
CA ALA A 65 2.05 1.13 -4.45
C ALA A 65 2.18 2.33 -3.50
N THR A 66 1.80 3.50 -4.00
CA THR A 66 1.82 4.74 -3.21
C THR A 66 0.64 5.61 -3.63
N GLU A 67 -0.12 6.08 -2.66
CA GLU A 67 -1.06 7.17 -2.81
C GLU A 67 -0.45 8.44 -2.24
N VAL A 68 -0.42 9.50 -3.03
CA VAL A 68 0.14 10.80 -2.62
C VAL A 68 -0.92 11.88 -2.73
N HIS A 69 -1.19 12.53 -1.63
CA HIS A 69 -2.15 13.62 -1.53
C HIS A 69 -1.46 14.98 -1.57
N PHE A 70 -1.84 15.82 -2.54
CA PHE A 70 -1.53 17.25 -2.62
C PHE A 70 -2.85 18.04 -2.55
N ASP A 71 -2.77 19.34 -2.34
CA ASP A 71 -3.97 20.19 -2.32
C ASP A 71 -4.72 20.15 -3.65
N GLU A 72 -4.02 20.05 -4.78
CA GLU A 72 -4.60 20.01 -6.12
C GLU A 72 -5.19 18.65 -6.49
N GLY A 73 -4.66 17.56 -5.95
CA GLY A 73 -5.10 16.22 -6.37
C GLY A 73 -4.47 15.07 -5.59
N VAL A 74 -4.79 13.87 -6.04
CA VAL A 74 -4.23 12.63 -5.50
C VAL A 74 -3.60 11.83 -6.63
N LEU A 75 -2.34 11.49 -6.47
CA LEU A 75 -1.63 10.54 -7.32
C LEU A 75 -1.65 9.16 -6.68
N LEU A 76 -2.13 8.16 -7.39
CA LEU A 76 -1.88 6.75 -7.11
C LEU A 76 -0.89 6.24 -8.14
N LEU A 77 0.11 5.55 -7.67
CA LEU A 77 1.06 4.86 -8.53
C LEU A 77 1.31 3.45 -8.00
N ALA A 78 1.47 2.48 -8.89
CA ALA A 78 1.75 1.09 -8.52
C ALA A 78 2.70 0.42 -9.51
N LEU A 79 3.70 -0.27 -8.96
CA LEU A 79 4.51 -1.27 -9.65
C LEU A 79 4.03 -2.65 -9.25
N SER A 80 3.80 -3.54 -10.21
CA SER A 80 3.41 -4.93 -9.93
C SER A 80 4.23 -5.91 -10.76
N ASP A 81 4.79 -6.92 -10.11
CA ASP A 81 5.31 -8.13 -10.74
C ASP A 81 4.31 -9.26 -10.49
N MET A 82 3.66 -9.71 -11.55
CA MET A 82 2.62 -10.76 -11.52
C MET A 82 3.15 -12.12 -11.99
N GLY A 83 4.45 -12.34 -11.91
CA GLY A 83 5.14 -13.58 -12.24
C GLY A 83 5.37 -13.78 -13.73
N LEU A 84 4.38 -13.59 -14.59
CA LEU A 84 4.48 -13.73 -16.05
C LEU A 84 4.67 -12.40 -16.76
N PHE A 85 4.22 -11.33 -16.18
CA PHE A 85 4.34 -9.96 -16.71
C PHE A 85 4.38 -8.97 -15.54
N GLY A 86 4.79 -7.76 -15.82
CA GLY A 86 4.73 -6.66 -14.88
C GLY A 86 3.76 -5.58 -15.32
N LYS A 87 3.30 -4.77 -14.37
CA LYS A 87 2.40 -3.65 -14.62
C LYS A 87 2.90 -2.38 -13.94
N VAL A 88 2.72 -1.26 -14.62
CA VAL A 88 2.92 0.09 -14.06
C VAL A 88 1.63 0.86 -14.25
N VAL A 89 1.07 1.35 -13.16
CA VAL A 89 -0.19 2.10 -13.16
C VAL A 89 0.03 3.46 -12.51
N HIS A 90 -0.48 4.51 -13.15
CA HIS A 90 -0.62 5.83 -12.53
C HIS A 90 -2.06 6.28 -12.69
N LEU A 91 -2.63 6.81 -11.63
CA LEU A 91 -3.91 7.51 -11.63
C LEU A 91 -3.70 8.87 -10.97
N PHE A 92 -4.24 9.91 -11.57
CA PHE A 92 -4.26 11.24 -10.95
C PHE A 92 -5.70 11.74 -10.89
N TYR A 93 -6.19 11.97 -9.68
CA TYR A 93 -7.48 12.61 -9.43
C TYR A 93 -7.26 14.11 -9.22
N ASP A 94 -7.73 14.94 -10.16
CA ASP A 94 -7.74 16.41 -10.02
C ASP A 94 -8.97 16.84 -9.20
N LYS A 95 -8.73 17.39 -8.02
CA LYS A 95 -9.82 17.81 -7.10
C LYS A 95 -10.65 18.99 -7.62
N ARG A 96 -10.06 19.84 -8.45
CA ARG A 96 -10.74 20.99 -9.01
C ARG A 96 -11.73 20.59 -10.09
N THR A 97 -11.32 19.70 -11.00
CA THR A 97 -12.15 19.24 -12.12
C THR A 97 -12.96 17.99 -11.79
N LYS A 98 -12.61 17.29 -10.69
CA LYS A 98 -13.17 15.99 -10.28
C LYS A 98 -12.98 14.89 -11.34
N GLN A 99 -11.94 15.02 -12.15
CA GLN A 99 -11.61 14.06 -13.21
C GLN A 99 -10.42 13.19 -12.81
N ILE A 100 -10.43 11.97 -13.34
CA ILE A 100 -9.33 11.02 -13.21
C ILE A 100 -8.62 10.92 -14.57
N SER A 101 -7.31 11.11 -14.55
CA SER A 101 -6.42 10.75 -15.64
C SER A 101 -5.67 9.46 -15.29
N SER A 102 -5.46 8.59 -16.26
CA SER A 102 -4.80 7.30 -16.02
C SER A 102 -3.76 6.95 -17.09
N TRP A 103 -2.70 6.29 -16.64
CA TRP A 103 -1.65 5.72 -17.47
C TRP A 103 -1.40 4.29 -17.01
N ASP A 104 -1.41 3.37 -17.93
CA ASP A 104 -1.24 1.94 -17.66
C ASP A 104 -0.29 1.34 -18.69
N THR A 105 0.73 0.64 -18.22
CA THR A 105 1.70 -0.04 -19.08
C THR A 105 1.93 -1.46 -18.58
N THR A 106 1.74 -2.43 -19.46
CA THR A 106 2.10 -3.82 -19.23
C THR A 106 3.47 -4.10 -19.83
N LEU A 107 4.36 -4.67 -19.07
CA LEU A 107 5.74 -4.95 -19.43
C LEU A 107 6.01 -6.46 -19.40
N PRO A 108 6.92 -6.96 -20.25
CA PRO A 108 7.36 -8.36 -20.17
C PRO A 108 7.91 -8.73 -18.80
N ASN A 109 7.90 -10.03 -18.48
CA ASN A 109 8.49 -10.55 -17.25
C ASN A 109 9.93 -10.03 -17.02
N GLY A 110 10.22 -9.64 -15.77
CA GLY A 110 11.53 -9.12 -15.36
C GLY A 110 11.80 -7.65 -15.70
N LYS A 111 10.88 -6.96 -16.41
CA LYS A 111 10.99 -5.53 -16.69
C LYS A 111 10.46 -4.65 -15.55
N VAL A 112 9.55 -5.16 -14.74
CA VAL A 112 9.21 -4.58 -13.44
C VAL A 112 10.00 -5.35 -12.38
N LYS A 113 10.77 -4.64 -11.57
CA LYS A 113 11.56 -5.20 -10.48
C LYS A 113 11.06 -4.63 -9.18
N ILE A 114 10.42 -5.44 -8.36
CA ILE A 114 10.05 -5.07 -7.00
C ILE A 114 11.28 -5.27 -6.10
N ALA A 115 11.47 -4.36 -5.15
CA ALA A 115 12.58 -4.42 -4.21
C ALA A 115 12.57 -5.74 -3.40
N PRO A 116 13.73 -6.35 -3.08
CA PRO A 116 13.75 -7.61 -2.32
C PRO A 116 13.24 -7.44 -0.88
N ASN A 117 13.33 -6.24 -0.34
CA ASN A 117 12.81 -5.78 0.96
C ASN A 117 12.60 -4.27 0.89
N LEU A 118 12.27 -3.61 2.00
CA LEU A 118 11.99 -2.17 2.05
C LEU A 118 13.05 -1.35 2.80
N ILE A 119 14.23 -1.91 3.01
CA ILE A 119 15.30 -1.32 3.84
C ILE A 119 16.62 -1.19 3.08
N GLY A 120 17.58 -0.45 3.67
CA GLY A 120 18.96 -0.37 3.21
C GLY A 120 19.16 0.22 1.82
N GLY A 121 18.22 1.04 1.32
CA GLY A 121 18.29 1.63 -0.02
C GLY A 121 17.91 0.65 -1.13
N SER A 122 17.14 -0.40 -0.83
CA SER A 122 16.63 -1.34 -1.84
C SER A 122 15.76 -0.64 -2.88
N VAL A 123 15.79 -1.13 -4.11
CA VAL A 123 15.19 -0.43 -5.26
C VAL A 123 14.10 -1.25 -5.92
N ALA A 124 12.90 -0.66 -6.04
CA ALA A 124 11.91 -1.12 -6.99
C ALA A 124 11.89 -0.18 -8.21
N GLN A 125 11.78 -0.74 -9.40
CA GLN A 125 11.83 0.05 -10.61
C GLN A 125 11.19 -0.63 -11.82
N ALA A 126 10.73 0.21 -12.74
CA ALA A 126 10.35 -0.19 -14.09
C ALA A 126 10.82 0.85 -15.10
N GLU A 127 11.21 0.41 -16.28
CA GLU A 127 11.63 1.30 -17.35
C GLU A 127 11.18 0.79 -18.70
N SER A 128 10.63 1.69 -19.50
CA SER A 128 10.29 1.52 -20.91
C SER A 128 10.49 2.83 -21.67
N LYS A 129 10.18 2.86 -22.97
CA LYS A 129 10.26 4.09 -23.78
C LYS A 129 9.42 5.24 -23.19
N ASP A 130 8.23 4.92 -22.72
CA ASP A 130 7.22 5.91 -22.34
C ASP A 130 6.95 5.96 -20.82
N CYS A 131 7.61 5.08 -20.04
CA CYS A 131 7.41 4.99 -18.61
C CYS A 131 8.71 4.70 -17.89
N SER A 132 9.00 5.47 -16.84
CA SER A 132 10.04 5.18 -15.86
C SER A 132 9.48 5.39 -14.45
N VAL A 133 9.79 4.47 -13.55
CA VAL A 133 9.43 4.56 -12.13
C VAL A 133 10.58 4.01 -11.32
N ARG A 134 10.90 4.68 -10.23
CA ARG A 134 11.93 4.27 -9.29
C ARG A 134 11.54 4.61 -7.85
N TYR A 135 11.55 3.60 -6.99
CA TYR A 135 11.51 3.70 -5.54
C TYR A 135 12.91 3.42 -4.97
N VAL A 136 13.34 4.17 -3.99
CA VAL A 136 14.53 3.89 -3.18
C VAL A 136 14.07 3.76 -1.73
N ASN A 137 14.02 2.53 -1.24
CA ASN A 137 13.45 2.18 0.05
C ASN A 137 14.51 2.20 1.15
N ARG A 138 14.37 3.15 2.09
CA ARG A 138 15.14 3.24 3.33
C ARG A 138 14.18 3.32 4.52
N PHE A 139 13.30 2.32 4.63
CA PHE A 139 12.25 2.34 5.67
C PHE A 139 12.84 2.15 7.07
N ASP A 140 13.99 1.52 7.18
CA ASP A 140 14.83 1.48 8.39
C ASP A 140 15.27 2.88 8.86
N GLU A 141 15.40 3.84 7.93
CA GLU A 141 15.66 5.27 8.21
C GLU A 141 14.36 6.10 8.23
N GLY A 142 13.20 5.50 7.98
CA GLY A 142 11.91 6.18 7.85
C GLY A 142 11.79 7.03 6.58
N VAL A 143 12.49 6.68 5.50
CA VAL A 143 12.53 7.45 4.25
C VAL A 143 12.24 6.56 3.04
N CYS A 144 11.51 7.11 2.07
CA CYS A 144 11.42 6.57 0.71
C CYS A 144 11.57 7.72 -0.30
N GLU A 145 12.32 7.50 -1.36
CA GLU A 145 12.43 8.43 -2.48
C GLU A 145 11.73 7.85 -3.69
N LEU A 146 10.91 8.66 -4.32
CA LEU A 146 10.07 8.31 -5.45
C LEU A 146 10.37 9.22 -6.62
N SER A 147 10.67 8.65 -7.78
CA SER A 147 10.79 9.41 -9.01
C SER A 147 10.23 8.64 -10.20
N GLY A 148 9.68 9.37 -11.15
CA GLY A 148 9.18 8.72 -12.34
C GLY A 148 8.47 9.64 -13.32
N ARG A 149 8.17 9.05 -14.47
CA ARG A 149 7.45 9.72 -15.55
C ARG A 149 6.68 8.67 -16.34
N HIS A 150 5.48 9.04 -16.79
CA HIS A 150 4.69 8.23 -17.72
C HIS A 150 4.06 9.12 -18.79
N VAL A 151 4.23 8.74 -20.03
CA VAL A 151 3.71 9.45 -21.21
C VAL A 151 2.71 8.55 -21.92
N SER A 152 1.56 9.10 -22.29
CA SER A 152 0.58 8.45 -23.16
C SER A 152 0.03 9.46 -24.17
N LYS A 153 -0.88 9.01 -25.03
CA LYS A 153 -1.63 9.90 -25.92
C LYS A 153 -2.49 10.93 -25.15
N ASP A 154 -2.87 10.61 -23.92
CA ASP A 154 -3.78 11.40 -23.08
C ASP A 154 -3.02 12.37 -22.17
N GLY A 155 -1.68 12.37 -22.23
CA GLY A 155 -0.85 13.32 -21.50
C GLY A 155 0.37 12.72 -20.83
N THR A 156 0.96 13.50 -19.95
CA THR A 156 2.19 13.16 -19.23
C THR A 156 2.02 13.42 -17.74
N ILE A 157 2.43 12.44 -16.93
CA ILE A 157 2.63 12.62 -15.50
C ILE A 157 4.10 12.40 -15.16
N GLY A 158 4.63 13.20 -14.23
CA GLY A 158 5.99 13.05 -13.67
C GLY A 158 5.99 13.44 -12.21
N TYR A 159 6.96 12.93 -11.45
CA TYR A 159 7.08 13.23 -10.02
C TYR A 159 8.52 13.02 -9.54
N GLU A 160 8.89 13.85 -8.57
CA GLU A 160 10.11 13.77 -7.77
C GLU A 160 9.71 14.02 -6.31
N LEU A 161 9.71 12.96 -5.50
CA LEU A 161 9.17 12.98 -4.15
C LEU A 161 10.14 12.34 -3.17
N LYS A 162 10.23 12.95 -1.98
CA LYS A 162 10.80 12.33 -0.78
C LYS A 162 9.70 12.17 0.25
N LEU A 163 9.53 10.97 0.72
CA LEU A 163 8.56 10.59 1.73
C LEU A 163 9.30 10.38 3.05
N THR A 164 8.84 11.05 4.12
CA THR A 164 9.41 10.92 5.47
C THR A 164 8.34 10.38 6.40
N ARG A 165 8.61 9.25 7.05
CA ARG A 165 7.67 8.54 7.91
C ARG A 165 7.19 9.41 9.07
N ILE A 166 5.89 9.45 9.30
CA ILE A 166 5.25 10.23 10.37
C ILE A 166 5.03 9.37 11.60
N SER A 167 4.62 8.11 11.42
CA SER A 167 4.20 7.22 12.50
C SER A 167 4.65 5.79 12.24
N LYS A 168 4.47 4.90 13.21
CA LYS A 168 4.84 3.49 13.06
C LYS A 168 4.06 2.84 11.92
N PRO A 169 4.71 1.98 11.09
CA PRO A 169 4.05 1.20 10.06
C PRO A 169 3.12 0.13 10.65
N SER A 170 2.21 -0.35 9.82
CA SER A 170 1.58 -1.66 10.01
C SER A 170 2.31 -2.68 9.16
N VAL A 171 2.93 -3.66 9.79
CA VAL A 171 3.62 -4.76 9.13
C VAL A 171 2.90 -6.05 9.51
N VAL A 172 2.27 -6.71 8.55
CA VAL A 172 1.47 -7.91 8.81
C VAL A 172 1.71 -8.98 7.75
N SER A 173 1.78 -10.23 8.20
CA SER A 173 1.75 -11.41 7.32
C SER A 173 0.48 -12.18 7.61
N ILE A 174 -0.36 -12.32 6.60
CA ILE A 174 -1.75 -12.77 6.68
C ILE A 174 -1.86 -14.15 6.02
N PRO A 175 -2.47 -15.16 6.67
CA PRO A 175 -2.73 -16.44 6.05
C PRO A 175 -3.96 -16.37 5.14
N PHE A 176 -3.78 -16.50 3.82
CA PHE A 176 -4.86 -16.76 2.85
C PHE A 176 -5.12 -18.26 2.65
N GLY A 177 -4.54 -19.07 3.50
CA GLY A 177 -4.59 -20.52 3.59
C GLY A 177 -3.51 -21.00 4.55
N PRO A 178 -3.45 -22.29 4.90
CA PRO A 178 -2.57 -22.79 5.98
C PRO A 178 -1.09 -22.43 5.85
N ASN A 179 -0.58 -22.31 4.62
CA ASN A 179 0.79 -21.87 4.33
C ASN A 179 0.82 -20.93 3.12
N ARG A 180 -0.25 -20.16 2.90
CA ARG A 180 -0.39 -19.20 1.80
C ARG A 180 -0.27 -17.79 2.36
N PRO A 181 0.90 -17.18 2.33
CA PRO A 181 1.12 -15.88 2.89
C PRO A 181 0.65 -14.76 1.96
N LEU A 182 0.08 -13.73 2.55
CA LEU A 182 0.05 -12.36 2.04
C LEU A 182 0.78 -11.47 3.04
N TYR A 183 1.91 -10.94 2.67
CA TYR A 183 2.54 -9.83 3.37
C TYR A 183 1.86 -8.54 2.97
N SER A 184 1.60 -7.68 3.94
CA SER A 184 1.13 -6.32 3.74
C SER A 184 1.89 -5.39 4.67
N GLN A 185 2.50 -4.37 4.08
CA GLN A 185 3.04 -3.26 4.85
C GLN A 185 2.40 -1.96 4.40
N LYS A 186 1.95 -1.19 5.37
CA LYS A 186 1.40 0.14 5.14
C LYS A 186 2.10 1.16 6.01
N ASP A 187 2.48 2.25 5.40
CA ASP A 187 3.23 3.33 6.01
C ASP A 187 2.60 4.67 5.71
N PHE A 188 2.65 5.59 6.68
CA PHE A 188 2.15 6.95 6.56
C PHE A 188 3.30 7.96 6.58
N PHE A 189 3.37 8.80 5.55
CA PHE A 189 4.48 9.71 5.29
C PHE A 189 4.02 11.15 5.10
N GLN A 190 4.89 12.09 5.48
CA GLN A 190 4.92 13.44 4.95
C GLN A 190 5.55 13.38 3.55
N ALA A 191 4.90 13.96 2.54
CA ALA A 191 5.44 14.04 1.18
C ALA A 191 6.07 15.42 0.91
N THR A 192 7.28 15.44 0.36
CA THR A 192 7.96 16.65 -0.11
C THR A 192 8.43 16.47 -1.54
N GLY A 193 8.37 17.52 -2.34
CA GLY A 193 8.75 17.50 -3.75
C GLY A 193 7.65 17.98 -4.69
N SER A 194 7.57 17.44 -5.89
CA SER A 194 6.63 17.92 -6.91
C SER A 194 5.98 16.80 -7.72
N ILE A 195 4.77 17.07 -8.21
CA ILE A 195 4.08 16.30 -9.23
C ILE A 195 3.87 17.23 -10.45
N THR A 196 4.19 16.75 -11.64
CA THR A 196 3.99 17.47 -12.89
C THR A 196 2.93 16.77 -13.72
N LEU A 197 1.86 17.44 -14.04
CA LEU A 197 0.78 16.94 -14.90
C LEU A 197 0.68 17.82 -16.17
N ASN A 198 0.96 17.26 -17.33
CA ASN A 198 0.92 17.96 -18.63
C ASN A 198 1.70 19.27 -18.62
N GLY A 199 2.90 19.28 -18.00
CA GLY A 199 3.75 20.46 -17.88
C GLY A 199 3.39 21.41 -16.72
N LYS A 200 2.24 21.23 -16.06
CA LYS A 200 1.88 21.97 -14.85
C LYS A 200 2.51 21.33 -13.63
N VAL A 201 3.36 22.09 -12.93
CA VAL A 201 4.01 21.65 -11.71
C VAL A 201 3.15 21.99 -10.50
N MET A 202 2.92 20.99 -9.64
CA MET A 202 2.31 21.12 -8.33
C MET A 202 3.39 20.86 -7.29
N GLN A 203 3.52 21.75 -6.30
CA GLN A 203 4.53 21.65 -5.25
C GLN A 203 3.88 21.14 -3.95
N SER A 204 4.60 20.29 -3.24
CA SER A 204 4.18 19.87 -1.90
C SER A 204 4.20 21.03 -0.91
N ASN A 205 3.40 20.87 0.13
CA ASN A 205 3.38 21.75 1.29
C ASN A 205 3.23 20.89 2.56
N GLU A 206 3.05 21.54 3.71
CA GLU A 206 2.89 20.86 5.00
C GLU A 206 1.60 20.02 5.11
N ARG A 207 0.70 20.07 4.14
CA ARG A 207 -0.53 19.27 4.04
C ARG A 207 -0.34 18.03 3.14
N SER A 208 0.78 17.95 2.45
CA SER A 208 1.06 16.87 1.50
C SER A 208 1.50 15.61 2.23
N VAL A 209 0.75 14.55 2.06
CA VAL A 209 0.96 13.26 2.73
C VAL A 209 0.89 12.11 1.74
N ALA A 210 1.43 10.97 2.13
CA ALA A 210 1.39 9.75 1.33
C ALA A 210 1.18 8.51 2.20
N ILE A 211 0.55 7.49 1.58
CA ILE A 211 0.55 6.13 2.09
C ILE A 211 1.34 5.27 1.12
N ILE A 212 2.24 4.43 1.63
CA ILE A 212 2.82 3.33 0.87
C ILE A 212 2.08 2.05 1.23
N ASP A 213 1.79 1.25 0.20
CA ASP A 213 1.13 -0.04 0.27
C ASP A 213 1.98 -1.09 -0.46
N ASP A 214 2.80 -1.85 0.29
CA ASP A 214 3.58 -2.97 -0.24
C ASP A 214 2.87 -4.28 0.06
N HIS A 215 2.58 -5.05 -0.98
CA HIS A 215 1.98 -6.37 -0.86
C HIS A 215 2.80 -7.43 -1.59
N ARG A 216 2.95 -8.59 -0.94
CA ARG A 216 3.69 -9.74 -1.50
C ARG A 216 3.01 -11.03 -1.10
N GLY A 217 2.57 -11.83 -2.05
CA GLY A 217 1.94 -13.08 -1.67
C GLY A 217 1.37 -13.91 -2.81
N PHE A 218 0.71 -14.97 -2.41
CA PHE A 218 0.07 -15.92 -3.31
C PHE A 218 -1.44 -15.73 -3.28
N TYR A 219 -1.94 -14.90 -4.18
CA TYR A 219 -3.36 -14.61 -4.27
C TYR A 219 -4.15 -15.83 -4.74
N PRO A 220 -5.37 -16.08 -4.20
CA PRO A 220 -6.27 -17.07 -4.75
C PRO A 220 -6.73 -16.63 -6.15
N ARG A 221 -7.17 -17.62 -6.95
CA ARG A 221 -7.64 -17.35 -8.33
C ARG A 221 -8.80 -16.36 -8.40
N HIS A 222 -9.65 -16.37 -7.41
CA HIS A 222 -10.77 -15.44 -7.23
C HIS A 222 -10.55 -14.69 -5.91
N ALA A 223 -9.96 -13.52 -6.01
CA ALA A 223 -9.77 -12.62 -4.88
C ALA A 223 -10.97 -11.68 -4.79
N HIS A 224 -11.48 -11.49 -3.57
CA HIS A 224 -12.50 -10.51 -3.25
C HIS A 224 -12.03 -9.66 -2.08
N TYR A 225 -12.11 -8.35 -2.25
CA TYR A 225 -11.73 -7.36 -1.24
C TYR A 225 -12.81 -6.30 -1.14
N ASP A 226 -13.14 -5.94 0.09
CA ASP A 226 -13.69 -4.62 0.38
C ASP A 226 -12.54 -3.81 0.97
N TRP A 227 -12.26 -2.65 0.40
CA TRP A 227 -11.11 -1.84 0.78
C TRP A 227 -11.42 -0.36 0.65
N VAL A 228 -11.05 0.40 1.66
CA VAL A 228 -11.03 1.85 1.65
C VAL A 228 -9.77 2.36 2.32
N THR A 229 -9.12 3.30 1.66
CA THR A 229 -8.01 4.06 2.23
C THR A 229 -8.27 5.55 2.05
N THR A 230 -7.78 6.34 2.97
CA THR A 230 -7.83 7.80 2.88
C THR A 230 -6.69 8.42 3.66
N MET A 231 -6.35 9.64 3.29
CA MET A 231 -5.36 10.44 3.97
C MET A 231 -5.64 11.93 3.78
N GLY A 232 -5.15 12.74 4.67
CA GLY A 232 -5.30 14.17 4.56
C GLY A 232 -4.98 14.92 5.85
N VAL A 233 -5.55 16.11 5.95
CA VAL A 233 -5.37 17.02 7.06
C VAL A 233 -6.72 17.36 7.66
N ASN A 234 -6.86 17.18 8.95
CA ASN A 234 -7.99 17.68 9.72
C ASN A 234 -7.55 18.98 10.43
N GLU A 235 -8.27 20.06 10.18
CA GLU A 235 -8.04 21.40 10.75
C GLU A 235 -9.17 21.82 11.69
N THR A 236 -9.92 20.88 12.24
CA THR A 236 -10.95 21.15 13.26
C THR A 236 -10.26 21.76 14.50
N ASP A 237 -10.90 22.72 15.12
CA ASP A 237 -10.43 23.43 16.33
C ASP A 237 -9.15 24.26 16.16
N GLY A 238 -8.81 24.66 14.92
CA GLY A 238 -7.63 25.45 14.63
C GLY A 238 -6.30 24.69 14.81
N ALA A 239 -6.35 23.39 15.11
CA ALA A 239 -5.19 22.53 15.20
C ALA A 239 -5.09 21.65 13.93
N ARG A 240 -3.94 21.72 13.25
CA ARG A 240 -3.66 20.85 12.12
C ARG A 240 -3.29 19.46 12.61
N ARG A 241 -3.98 18.44 12.08
CA ARG A 241 -3.71 17.03 12.39
C ARG A 241 -3.64 16.23 11.10
N LEU A 242 -2.48 15.71 10.78
CA LEU A 242 -2.33 14.74 9.69
C LEU A 242 -3.02 13.45 10.12
N PHE A 243 -3.76 12.85 9.21
CA PHE A 243 -4.43 11.58 9.45
C PHE A 243 -4.44 10.71 8.20
N ALA A 244 -4.52 9.42 8.43
CA ALA A 244 -4.81 8.45 7.38
C ALA A 244 -5.48 7.22 7.99
N PHE A 245 -6.18 6.45 7.18
CA PHE A 245 -6.62 5.11 7.58
C PHE A 245 -6.60 4.15 6.39
N ASN A 246 -6.49 2.88 6.71
CA ASN A 246 -6.69 1.78 5.80
C ASN A 246 -7.63 0.78 6.48
N LEU A 247 -8.76 0.52 5.84
CA LEU A 247 -9.74 -0.45 6.30
C LEU A 247 -10.03 -1.44 5.19
N THR A 248 -9.97 -2.72 5.51
CA THR A 248 -10.19 -3.78 4.53
C THR A 248 -10.81 -5.02 5.15
N ARG A 249 -11.66 -5.68 4.37
CA ARG A 249 -12.02 -7.07 4.56
C ARG A 249 -11.36 -7.86 3.44
N ASN A 250 -10.26 -8.52 3.77
CA ASN A 250 -9.49 -9.34 2.84
C ASN A 250 -9.89 -10.83 2.92
N GLN A 251 -9.04 -11.71 2.42
CA GLN A 251 -9.28 -13.16 2.38
C GLN A 251 -8.52 -13.93 3.44
N SER A 252 -8.16 -13.29 4.55
CA SER A 252 -7.61 -13.96 5.71
C SER A 252 -8.52 -15.12 6.16
N ILE A 253 -7.94 -16.26 6.47
CA ILE A 253 -8.67 -17.38 7.08
C ILE A 253 -9.04 -17.10 8.55
N ASP A 254 -8.46 -16.08 9.15
CA ASP A 254 -8.75 -15.56 10.48
C ASP A 254 -8.57 -14.05 10.48
N GLN A 255 -9.67 -13.31 10.40
CA GLN A 255 -9.64 -11.84 10.34
C GLN A 255 -9.42 -11.19 11.71
N ASP A 256 -9.70 -11.89 12.78
CA ASP A 256 -9.47 -11.38 14.14
C ASP A 256 -7.98 -11.21 14.42
N ASP A 257 -7.19 -12.23 14.13
CA ASP A 257 -5.75 -12.23 14.37
C ASP A 257 -4.96 -11.58 13.22
N TYR A 258 -5.49 -11.61 11.99
CA TYR A 258 -4.75 -11.22 10.78
C TYR A 258 -5.58 -10.33 9.86
N ASN A 259 -5.52 -9.03 10.07
CA ASN A 259 -6.15 -8.03 9.21
C ASN A 259 -5.22 -6.84 8.95
N GLU A 260 -5.64 -5.88 8.11
CA GLU A 260 -4.86 -4.71 7.72
C GLU A 260 -5.47 -3.40 8.22
N ASN A 261 -6.42 -3.48 9.17
CA ASN A 261 -7.20 -2.33 9.61
C ASN A 261 -6.38 -1.45 10.54
N LEU A 262 -6.27 -0.18 10.21
CA LEU A 262 -5.52 0.77 11.00
C LEU A 262 -5.93 2.22 10.76
N ILE A 263 -5.63 3.05 11.74
CA ILE A 263 -5.75 4.50 11.65
C ILE A 263 -4.44 5.12 12.13
N TRP A 264 -3.97 6.11 11.39
CA TRP A 264 -2.95 7.03 11.83
C TRP A 264 -3.57 8.37 12.18
N LEU A 265 -3.21 8.90 13.34
CA LEU A 265 -3.56 10.25 13.76
C LEU A 265 -2.32 10.92 14.34
N LYS A 266 -1.81 11.94 13.68
CA LYS A 266 -0.50 12.54 13.95
C LYS A 266 0.59 11.45 13.90
N ASP A 267 1.36 11.30 14.96
CA ASP A 267 2.44 10.33 15.15
C ASP A 267 1.98 8.99 15.76
N LYS A 268 0.68 8.78 15.92
CA LYS A 268 0.10 7.60 16.57
C LYS A 268 -0.49 6.65 15.55
N THR A 269 -0.19 5.38 15.71
CA THR A 269 -0.77 4.28 14.93
C THR A 269 -1.74 3.50 15.81
N SER A 270 -2.96 3.32 15.32
CA SER A 270 -3.95 2.43 15.92
C SER A 270 -4.13 1.21 15.04
N LEU A 271 -3.98 0.02 15.59
CA LEU A 271 -4.24 -1.25 14.91
C LEU A 271 -5.62 -1.77 15.36
N LEU A 272 -6.54 -1.82 14.43
CA LEU A 272 -7.95 -2.06 14.70
C LEU A 272 -8.31 -3.57 14.63
N PRO A 273 -9.45 -3.97 15.23
CA PRO A 273 -10.05 -5.27 14.99
C PRO A 273 -10.60 -5.38 13.56
N PRO A 274 -11.23 -6.50 13.19
CA PRO A 274 -11.97 -6.62 11.93
C PRO A 274 -12.99 -5.52 11.74
N VAL A 275 -13.30 -5.20 10.49
CA VAL A 275 -14.33 -4.23 10.13
C VAL A 275 -15.35 -4.85 9.20
N THR A 276 -16.60 -4.42 9.34
CA THR A 276 -17.70 -4.83 8.48
C THR A 276 -17.99 -3.75 7.46
N PHE A 277 -18.07 -4.12 6.20
CA PHE A 277 -18.48 -3.27 5.10
C PHE A 277 -19.93 -3.53 4.73
N THR A 278 -20.76 -2.50 4.79
CA THR A 278 -22.15 -2.56 4.36
C THR A 278 -22.39 -1.59 3.22
N ARG A 279 -22.93 -2.09 2.12
CA ARG A 279 -23.34 -1.28 0.97
C ARG A 279 -24.83 -1.08 0.98
N GLU A 280 -25.27 0.15 1.12
CA GLU A 280 -26.66 0.54 0.92
C GLU A 280 -26.88 0.95 -0.53
N ARG A 281 -28.03 0.56 -1.12
CA ARG A 281 -28.42 1.10 -2.42
C ARG A 281 -28.65 2.59 -2.26
N ALA A 282 -28.08 3.38 -3.16
CA ALA A 282 -28.27 4.80 -3.18
C ALA A 282 -29.77 5.15 -3.14
N SER A 283 -30.12 6.06 -2.26
CA SER A 283 -31.40 6.77 -2.37
C SER A 283 -31.38 7.66 -3.62
N LYS A 284 -32.55 8.09 -4.10
CA LYS A 284 -32.67 9.03 -5.23
C LYS A 284 -31.88 10.34 -5.00
N ASP A 285 -31.52 10.62 -3.75
CA ASP A 285 -30.82 11.84 -3.34
C ASP A 285 -29.30 11.81 -3.55
N PHE A 286 -28.72 10.67 -3.94
CA PHE A 286 -27.27 10.48 -4.14
C PHE A 286 -26.88 10.21 -5.61
N ASP A 287 -27.63 10.71 -6.59
CA ASP A 287 -27.33 10.58 -8.04
C ASP A 287 -26.93 9.15 -8.48
N GLY A 288 -27.52 8.13 -7.84
CA GLY A 288 -27.21 6.74 -8.13
C GLY A 288 -25.94 6.17 -7.47
N HIS A 289 -25.22 6.94 -6.66
CA HIS A 289 -24.03 6.47 -5.92
C HIS A 289 -24.41 5.59 -4.72
N ALA A 290 -23.65 4.53 -4.48
CA ALA A 290 -23.83 3.70 -3.31
C ALA A 290 -23.21 4.37 -2.07
N VAL A 291 -23.90 4.26 -0.93
CA VAL A 291 -23.34 4.62 0.37
C VAL A 291 -22.70 3.36 0.98
N TRP A 292 -21.47 3.49 1.41
CA TRP A 292 -20.76 2.46 2.14
C TRP A 292 -20.64 2.86 3.60
N THR A 293 -21.01 1.95 4.47
CA THR A 293 -20.79 2.08 5.92
C THR A 293 -19.73 1.06 6.34
N VAL A 294 -18.72 1.54 7.03
CA VAL A 294 -17.66 0.69 7.61
C VAL A 294 -17.70 0.82 9.12
N ARG A 295 -17.77 -0.31 9.83
CA ARG A 295 -17.82 -0.36 11.30
C ARG A 295 -16.83 -1.40 11.80
N ASP A 296 -16.24 -1.14 12.96
CA ASP A 296 -15.55 -2.15 13.76
C ASP A 296 -16.56 -3.12 14.40
N GLU A 297 -16.14 -4.35 14.60
CA GLU A 297 -16.92 -5.41 15.24
C GLU A 297 -16.69 -5.46 16.75
#